data_57fb9a329d2a843ac09c43269641bf38
#
_entry.id   57fb9a329d2a843ac09c43269641bf38
#
_cell.length_a   1.000
_cell.length_b   1.000
_cell.length_c   1.000
_cell.angle_alpha   90.00
_cell.angle_beta   90.00
_cell.angle_gamma   90.00
#
_symmetry.space_group_name_H-M   'P 1'
#
loop_
_entity.id
_entity.type
_entity.pdbx_description
1 polymer ?
#
loop_
_entity_poly.entity_id
_entity_poly.type
_entity_poly.pdbx_seq_one_letter_code
_entity_poly.pdbx_strand_id
1 'polypeptide(L)'
;MSNLRTLVFFATPAHDCSYIPGRQATTMFVDPRAQVDKRLYSQLTSLGFRRSGSHYYRPHCEHCNACVPVRLKVEDFMPDRSQRRVLKKNSDLTCRMVTASFTERYYDLYSRYIEQRHSDGDMYPPSREQFTSFLVEGATDSWFLEILDQDQLVGLAAVDKLDEGLSAIYTVFEPSYEHRSLGTFAILWQIEEANRLELSYLYLGYWIAECRKMNYKTRFQPIEALRDGHWQVMDQH
;
A
#
# COMPACT_ATOMS: atom_id res chain seq x y z
N MET A 1 -18.43 4.82 -19.48
CA MET A 1 -17.72 4.71 -18.19
C MET A 1 -18.19 3.45 -17.48
N SER A 2 -17.27 2.62 -17.02
CA SER A 2 -17.61 1.43 -16.23
C SER A 2 -18.15 1.85 -14.85
N ASN A 3 -19.02 1.04 -14.26
CA ASN A 3 -19.49 1.22 -12.89
C ASN A 3 -19.54 -0.14 -12.20
N LEU A 4 -19.67 -0.18 -10.87
CA LEU A 4 -19.65 -1.43 -10.10
C LEU A 4 -20.65 -2.48 -10.58
N ARG A 5 -21.80 -2.07 -11.12
CA ARG A 5 -22.86 -3.01 -11.58
C ARG A 5 -22.54 -3.67 -12.92
N THR A 6 -21.66 -3.05 -13.71
CA THR A 6 -21.28 -3.53 -15.04
C THR A 6 -19.88 -4.12 -15.09
N LEU A 7 -19.15 -4.13 -13.97
CA LEU A 7 -17.83 -4.74 -13.90
C LEU A 7 -17.91 -6.25 -14.05
N VAL A 8 -17.04 -6.77 -14.90
CA VAL A 8 -16.76 -8.20 -15.03
C VAL A 8 -15.53 -8.52 -14.18
N PHE A 9 -15.55 -9.67 -13.53
CA PHE A 9 -14.46 -10.15 -12.70
C PHE A 9 -13.98 -11.50 -13.21
N PHE A 10 -12.69 -11.74 -13.10
CA PHE A 10 -12.05 -13.01 -13.42
C PHE A 10 -11.32 -13.53 -12.18
N ALA A 11 -11.40 -14.82 -11.95
CA ALA A 11 -10.62 -15.48 -10.91
C ALA A 11 -9.44 -16.22 -11.53
N THR A 12 -8.29 -16.20 -10.87
CA THR A 12 -7.17 -17.07 -11.27
C THR A 12 -7.50 -18.54 -10.99
N PRO A 13 -6.88 -19.48 -11.70
CA PRO A 13 -6.75 -20.84 -11.19
C PRO A 13 -6.13 -20.85 -9.80
N ALA A 14 -6.39 -21.92 -9.03
CA ALA A 14 -5.73 -22.11 -7.73
C ALA A 14 -4.20 -22.20 -7.92
N HIS A 15 -3.47 -21.52 -7.05
CA HIS A 15 -2.01 -21.47 -7.05
C HIS A 15 -1.50 -21.41 -5.60
N ASP A 16 -0.20 -21.65 -5.40
CA ASP A 16 0.38 -21.58 -4.05
C ASP A 16 0.26 -20.17 -3.46
N CYS A 17 -0.12 -20.11 -2.17
CA CYS A 17 -0.26 -18.85 -1.48
C CYS A 17 1.10 -18.22 -1.19
N SER A 18 1.34 -16.99 -1.66
CA SER A 18 2.58 -16.23 -1.42
C SER A 18 2.75 -15.79 0.04
N TYR A 19 1.72 -15.94 0.89
CA TYR A 19 1.75 -15.45 2.29
C TYR A 19 1.79 -16.56 3.33
N ILE A 20 1.06 -17.65 3.09
CA ILE A 20 0.89 -18.75 4.05
C ILE A 20 1.32 -20.05 3.38
N PRO A 21 2.47 -20.63 3.77
CA PRO A 21 2.97 -21.86 3.19
C PRO A 21 1.95 -23.01 3.26
N GLY A 22 1.89 -23.81 2.21
CA GLY A 22 1.02 -24.99 2.15
C GLY A 22 -0.47 -24.71 1.93
N ARG A 23 -0.85 -23.44 1.69
CA ARG A 23 -2.24 -23.08 1.31
C ARG A 23 -2.33 -22.75 -0.18
N GLN A 24 -3.51 -23.02 -0.75
CA GLN A 24 -3.86 -22.60 -2.09
C GLN A 24 -4.56 -21.24 -2.06
N ALA A 25 -4.25 -20.41 -3.03
CA ALA A 25 -4.82 -19.08 -3.20
C ALA A 25 -5.55 -18.95 -4.54
N THR A 26 -6.57 -18.13 -4.55
CA THR A 26 -7.27 -17.66 -5.74
C THR A 26 -7.42 -16.15 -5.63
N THR A 27 -7.15 -15.44 -6.70
CA THR A 27 -7.24 -13.98 -6.77
C THR A 27 -8.31 -13.58 -7.78
N MET A 28 -9.21 -12.71 -7.35
CA MET A 28 -10.20 -12.09 -8.23
C MET A 28 -9.66 -10.79 -8.78
N PHE A 29 -9.74 -10.61 -10.10
CA PHE A 29 -9.34 -9.41 -10.81
C PHE A 29 -10.53 -8.76 -11.50
N VAL A 30 -10.53 -7.43 -11.55
CA VAL A 30 -11.39 -6.67 -12.45
C VAL A 30 -10.93 -6.93 -13.89
N ASP A 31 -11.86 -7.05 -14.84
CA ASP A 31 -11.53 -7.18 -16.27
C ASP A 31 -10.54 -6.07 -16.69
N PRO A 32 -9.35 -6.43 -17.20
CA PRO A 32 -8.35 -5.43 -17.62
C PRO A 32 -8.83 -4.46 -18.70
N ARG A 33 -9.91 -4.82 -19.43
CA ARG A 33 -10.54 -3.95 -20.44
C ARG A 33 -11.47 -2.89 -19.83
N ALA A 34 -11.79 -3.02 -18.53
CA ALA A 34 -12.64 -2.04 -17.85
C ALA A 34 -11.89 -0.71 -17.67
N GLN A 35 -12.57 0.38 -17.99
CA GLN A 35 -12.06 1.71 -17.70
C GLN A 35 -12.36 2.06 -16.24
N VAL A 36 -11.36 1.97 -15.39
CA VAL A 36 -11.46 2.27 -13.95
C VAL A 36 -10.97 3.70 -13.72
N ASP A 37 -11.92 4.61 -13.55
CA ASP A 37 -11.65 6.00 -13.15
C ASP A 37 -11.40 6.07 -11.63
N LYS A 38 -11.04 7.24 -11.12
CA LYS A 38 -10.77 7.49 -9.69
C LYS A 38 -11.94 7.10 -8.79
N ARG A 39 -13.17 7.45 -9.20
CA ARG A 39 -14.38 7.16 -8.42
C ARG A 39 -14.62 5.66 -8.29
N LEU A 40 -14.51 4.94 -9.42
CA LEU A 40 -14.67 3.49 -9.42
C LEU A 40 -13.56 2.80 -8.62
N TYR A 41 -12.31 3.29 -8.72
CA TYR A 41 -11.21 2.79 -7.91
C TYR A 41 -11.45 3.04 -6.41
N SER A 42 -11.95 4.19 -6.03
CA SER A 42 -12.32 4.50 -4.63
C SER A 42 -13.37 3.52 -4.11
N GLN A 43 -14.41 3.23 -4.91
CA GLN A 43 -15.44 2.25 -4.57
C GLN A 43 -14.86 0.82 -4.47
N LEU A 44 -14.01 0.41 -5.41
CA LEU A 44 -13.34 -0.89 -5.36
C LEU A 44 -12.47 -1.03 -4.10
N THR A 45 -11.72 0.02 -3.75
CA THR A 45 -10.88 0.02 -2.55
C THR A 45 -11.71 -0.10 -1.26
N SER A 46 -12.87 0.57 -1.19
CA SER A 46 -13.79 0.44 -0.06
C SER A 46 -14.39 -0.97 0.06
N LEU A 47 -14.45 -1.74 -1.03
CA LEU A 47 -14.85 -3.15 -1.08
C LEU A 47 -13.68 -4.13 -0.90
N GLY A 48 -12.52 -3.64 -0.50
CA GLY A 48 -11.34 -4.46 -0.20
C GLY A 48 -10.46 -4.79 -1.38
N PHE A 49 -10.69 -4.23 -2.56
CA PHE A 49 -9.76 -4.36 -3.68
C PHE A 49 -8.50 -3.54 -3.46
N ARG A 50 -7.42 -3.99 -4.07
CA ARG A 50 -6.13 -3.31 -4.14
C ARG A 50 -5.69 -3.20 -5.59
N ARG A 51 -4.70 -2.34 -5.84
CA ARG A 51 -4.08 -2.16 -7.13
C ARG A 51 -2.66 -2.76 -7.15
N SER A 52 -2.31 -3.39 -8.26
CA SER A 52 -0.95 -3.72 -8.63
C SER A 52 -0.78 -3.34 -10.11
N GLY A 53 -0.05 -2.24 -10.37
CA GLY A 53 -0.04 -1.66 -11.69
C GLY A 53 -1.44 -1.28 -12.17
N SER A 54 -1.78 -1.66 -13.39
CA SER A 54 -3.12 -1.45 -13.98
C SER A 54 -4.18 -2.45 -13.52
N HIS A 55 -3.82 -3.42 -12.65
CA HIS A 55 -4.73 -4.48 -12.24
C HIS A 55 -5.34 -4.18 -10.86
N TYR A 56 -6.66 -4.27 -10.77
CA TYR A 56 -7.41 -4.17 -9.52
C TYR A 56 -7.82 -5.56 -9.08
N TYR A 57 -7.44 -5.94 -7.87
CA TYR A 57 -7.60 -7.32 -7.39
C TYR A 57 -7.97 -7.40 -5.92
N ARG A 58 -8.53 -8.53 -5.54
CA ARG A 58 -8.63 -8.97 -4.15
C ARG A 58 -8.47 -10.48 -4.03
N PRO A 59 -7.95 -11.00 -2.90
CA PRO A 59 -8.00 -12.43 -2.61
C PRO A 59 -9.42 -12.95 -2.59
N HIS A 60 -9.62 -14.15 -3.17
CA HIS A 60 -10.91 -14.81 -3.26
C HIS A 60 -10.74 -16.32 -3.06
N CYS A 61 -10.09 -16.71 -1.98
CA CYS A 61 -9.78 -18.10 -1.67
C CYS A 61 -11.03 -18.80 -1.10
N GLU A 62 -11.35 -20.01 -1.58
CA GLU A 62 -12.54 -20.76 -1.18
C GLU A 62 -12.54 -21.13 0.31
N HIS A 63 -11.36 -21.49 0.85
CA HIS A 63 -11.21 -21.99 2.22
C HIS A 63 -10.34 -21.11 3.11
N CYS A 64 -10.16 -19.82 2.77
CA CYS A 64 -9.27 -18.95 3.54
C CYS A 64 -9.70 -17.47 3.46
N ASN A 65 -9.88 -16.85 4.62
CA ASN A 65 -10.20 -15.42 4.79
C ASN A 65 -9.10 -14.65 5.54
N ALA A 66 -7.84 -15.15 5.50
CA ALA A 66 -6.74 -14.56 6.26
C ALA A 66 -6.29 -13.19 5.74
N CYS A 67 -6.51 -12.88 4.44
CA CYS A 67 -6.16 -11.60 3.85
C CYS A 67 -7.23 -10.55 4.16
N VAL A 68 -7.11 -9.88 5.28
CA VAL A 68 -8.09 -8.90 5.76
C VAL A 68 -7.71 -7.50 5.30
N PRO A 69 -8.54 -6.80 4.48
CA PRO A 69 -8.28 -5.40 4.14
C PRO A 69 -8.33 -4.53 5.40
N VAL A 70 -7.36 -3.62 5.54
CA VAL A 70 -7.30 -2.72 6.71
C VAL A 70 -7.10 -1.28 6.27
N ARG A 71 -7.68 -0.36 7.06
CA ARG A 71 -7.55 1.09 6.90
C ARG A 71 -7.52 1.80 8.25
N LEU A 72 -7.10 3.04 8.23
CA LEU A 72 -7.17 3.95 9.37
C LEU A 72 -8.18 5.04 9.07
N LYS A 73 -8.95 5.44 10.07
CA LYS A 73 -9.68 6.69 10.08
C LYS A 73 -8.72 7.76 10.61
N VAL A 74 -8.31 8.70 9.76
CA VAL A 74 -7.18 9.58 10.07
C VAL A 74 -7.47 10.54 11.23
N GLU A 75 -8.73 11.01 11.38
CA GLU A 75 -9.13 11.91 12.47
C GLU A 75 -9.05 11.26 13.87
N ASP A 76 -9.21 9.93 13.94
CA ASP A 76 -9.17 9.18 15.19
C ASP A 76 -7.74 8.69 15.55
N PHE A 77 -6.77 8.87 14.64
CA PHE A 77 -5.42 8.37 14.84
C PHE A 77 -4.61 9.26 15.79
N MET A 78 -4.04 8.61 16.80
CA MET A 78 -3.11 9.24 17.74
C MET A 78 -1.80 8.45 17.78
N PRO A 79 -0.67 9.05 17.40
CA PRO A 79 0.61 8.33 17.41
C PRO A 79 0.98 7.91 18.84
N ASP A 80 1.36 6.66 19.01
CA ASP A 80 1.88 6.12 20.26
C ASP A 80 3.27 6.66 20.60
N ARG A 81 3.82 6.25 21.76
CA ARG A 81 5.16 6.69 22.20
C ARG A 81 6.26 6.29 21.21
N SER A 82 6.16 5.12 20.58
CA SER A 82 7.18 4.64 19.63
C SER A 82 7.09 5.40 18.32
N GLN A 83 5.89 5.65 17.84
CA GLN A 83 5.60 6.42 16.63
C GLN A 83 6.02 7.89 16.76
N ARG A 84 5.74 8.51 17.91
CA ARG A 84 6.28 9.87 18.21
C ARG A 84 7.81 9.94 18.19
N ARG A 85 8.49 8.86 18.64
CA ARG A 85 9.96 8.78 18.53
C ARG A 85 10.40 8.68 17.07
N VAL A 86 9.67 7.93 16.22
CA VAL A 86 9.97 7.85 14.78
C VAL A 86 9.79 9.21 14.12
N LEU A 87 8.69 9.92 14.39
CA LEU A 87 8.49 11.29 13.88
C LEU A 87 9.62 12.23 14.32
N LYS A 88 9.96 12.24 15.62
CA LYS A 88 11.06 13.07 16.13
C LYS A 88 12.42 12.73 15.51
N LYS A 89 12.70 11.44 15.30
CA LYS A 89 13.96 10.95 14.72
C LYS A 89 14.16 11.38 13.26
N ASN A 90 13.07 11.64 12.56
CA ASN A 90 13.04 11.99 11.14
C ASN A 90 12.60 13.45 10.90
N SER A 91 12.59 14.30 11.94
CA SER A 91 12.16 15.69 11.82
C SER A 91 13.12 16.58 11.00
N ASP A 92 14.32 16.09 10.72
CA ASP A 92 15.33 16.68 9.84
C ASP A 92 15.14 16.32 8.35
N LEU A 93 14.27 15.34 8.04
CA LEU A 93 14.00 14.93 6.67
C LEU A 93 12.95 15.86 6.04
N THR A 94 13.13 16.12 4.75
CA THR A 94 12.14 16.84 3.94
C THR A 94 11.27 15.82 3.19
N CYS A 95 9.95 16.03 3.25
CA CYS A 95 8.98 15.17 2.57
C CYS A 95 8.13 15.99 1.60
N ARG A 96 7.86 15.47 0.42
CA ARG A 96 6.96 16.10 -0.56
C ARG A 96 6.24 15.06 -1.42
N MET A 97 5.01 15.37 -1.80
CA MET A 97 4.26 14.60 -2.80
C MET A 97 4.56 15.13 -4.20
N VAL A 98 4.87 14.23 -5.10
CA VAL A 98 5.09 14.50 -6.53
C VAL A 98 4.25 13.52 -7.36
N THR A 99 3.85 13.91 -8.57
CA THR A 99 3.16 12.98 -9.48
C THR A 99 4.06 11.77 -9.75
N ALA A 100 3.49 10.58 -9.69
CA ALA A 100 4.24 9.34 -9.95
C ALA A 100 4.75 9.34 -11.40
N SER A 101 6.05 9.18 -11.55
CA SER A 101 6.72 9.13 -12.86
C SER A 101 8.00 8.28 -12.76
N PHE A 102 8.42 7.74 -13.88
CA PHE A 102 9.71 7.05 -13.93
C PHE A 102 10.86 8.06 -13.93
N THR A 103 11.85 7.84 -13.07
CA THR A 103 13.19 8.43 -13.16
C THR A 103 14.23 7.41 -12.76
N GLU A 104 15.45 7.49 -13.31
CA GLU A 104 16.55 6.60 -12.90
C GLU A 104 16.83 6.71 -11.40
N ARG A 105 16.73 7.90 -10.82
CA ARG A 105 16.91 8.12 -9.37
C ARG A 105 15.94 7.29 -8.52
N TYR A 106 14.69 7.17 -8.93
CA TYR A 106 13.70 6.36 -8.22
C TYR A 106 13.94 4.88 -8.42
N TYR A 107 14.26 4.49 -9.66
CA TYR A 107 14.57 3.11 -9.98
C TYR A 107 15.82 2.62 -9.25
N ASP A 108 16.87 3.41 -9.16
CA ASP A 108 18.10 3.06 -8.44
C ASP A 108 17.83 2.80 -6.94
N LEU A 109 16.99 3.62 -6.31
CA LEU A 109 16.57 3.39 -4.92
C LEU A 109 15.75 2.09 -4.80
N TYR A 110 14.79 1.89 -5.70
CA TYR A 110 13.98 0.67 -5.75
C TYR A 110 14.86 -0.58 -5.93
N SER A 111 15.78 -0.55 -6.88
CA SER A 111 16.68 -1.67 -7.17
C SER A 111 17.50 -2.07 -5.94
N ARG A 112 18.18 -1.12 -5.32
CA ARG A 112 18.95 -1.38 -4.08
C ARG A 112 18.09 -1.95 -2.97
N TYR A 113 16.87 -1.43 -2.80
CA TYR A 113 15.94 -1.92 -1.79
C TYR A 113 15.50 -3.37 -2.04
N ILE A 114 15.12 -3.71 -3.28
CA ILE A 114 14.71 -5.07 -3.65
C ILE A 114 15.87 -6.05 -3.49
N GLU A 115 17.05 -5.71 -4.00
CA GLU A 115 18.25 -6.56 -3.94
C GLU A 115 18.65 -6.90 -2.50
N GLN A 116 18.57 -5.93 -1.58
CA GLN A 116 19.05 -6.13 -0.22
C GLN A 116 17.99 -6.68 0.74
N ARG A 117 16.70 -6.46 0.47
CA ARG A 117 15.63 -6.81 1.42
C ARG A 117 14.59 -7.80 0.90
N HIS A 118 14.54 -8.03 -0.39
CA HIS A 118 13.53 -8.87 -1.04
C HIS A 118 14.11 -9.76 -2.14
N SER A 119 15.37 -10.18 -2.01
CA SER A 119 16.01 -11.10 -2.94
C SER A 119 15.37 -12.50 -2.98
N ASP A 120 14.50 -12.80 -2.00
CA ASP A 120 13.71 -14.03 -1.86
C ASP A 120 12.27 -13.90 -2.38
N GLY A 121 11.91 -12.76 -2.97
CA GLY A 121 10.53 -12.46 -3.39
C GLY A 121 10.35 -12.33 -4.90
N ASP A 122 9.10 -12.30 -5.33
CA ASP A 122 8.67 -12.24 -6.75
C ASP A 122 9.12 -10.96 -7.48
N MET A 123 9.59 -9.94 -6.74
CA MET A 123 10.09 -8.69 -7.31
C MET A 123 11.60 -8.72 -7.63
N TYR A 124 12.28 -9.83 -7.34
CA TYR A 124 13.69 -10.02 -7.66
C TYR A 124 13.85 -10.91 -8.90
N PRO A 125 14.74 -10.57 -9.84
CA PRO A 125 15.56 -9.36 -9.90
C PRO A 125 14.74 -8.12 -10.30
N PRO A 126 15.07 -6.92 -9.77
CA PRO A 126 14.37 -5.69 -10.12
C PRO A 126 14.58 -5.32 -11.60
N SER A 127 13.54 -4.80 -12.25
CA SER A 127 13.65 -4.25 -13.60
C SER A 127 12.93 -2.90 -13.73
N ARG A 128 13.31 -2.10 -14.74
CA ARG A 128 12.66 -0.81 -15.02
C ARG A 128 11.21 -0.99 -15.43
N GLU A 129 10.93 -2.02 -16.21
CA GLU A 129 9.60 -2.40 -16.65
C GLU A 129 8.72 -2.74 -15.45
N GLN A 130 9.22 -3.56 -14.52
CA GLN A 130 8.50 -3.93 -13.30
C GLN A 130 8.23 -2.71 -12.43
N PHE A 131 9.23 -1.84 -12.21
CA PHE A 131 9.05 -0.59 -11.46
C PHE A 131 7.96 0.27 -12.08
N THR A 132 8.04 0.50 -13.41
CA THR A 132 7.11 1.36 -14.14
C THR A 132 5.68 0.78 -14.12
N SER A 133 5.55 -0.50 -14.47
CA SER A 133 4.24 -1.15 -14.52
C SER A 133 3.58 -1.26 -13.15
N PHE A 134 4.36 -1.46 -12.08
CA PHE A 134 3.82 -1.62 -10.73
C PHE A 134 3.50 -0.30 -10.04
N LEU A 135 4.41 0.69 -10.10
CA LEU A 135 4.34 1.89 -9.25
C LEU A 135 3.87 3.14 -10.01
N VAL A 136 4.12 3.22 -11.33
CA VAL A 136 3.82 4.42 -12.12
C VAL A 136 2.51 4.29 -12.90
N GLU A 137 2.31 3.13 -13.54
CA GLU A 137 1.15 2.90 -14.38
C GLU A 137 -0.10 2.51 -13.58
N GLY A 138 -1.27 2.73 -14.16
CA GLY A 138 -2.53 2.08 -13.80
C GLY A 138 -3.48 2.83 -12.90
N ALA A 139 -3.09 3.90 -12.21
CA ALA A 139 -4.05 4.74 -11.49
C ALA A 139 -4.05 6.17 -12.03
N THR A 140 -5.24 6.77 -12.05
CA THR A 140 -5.43 8.13 -12.58
C THR A 140 -4.86 9.22 -11.68
N ASP A 141 -4.59 8.93 -10.40
CA ASP A 141 -4.12 9.91 -9.41
C ASP A 141 -3.09 9.25 -8.48
N SER A 142 -1.97 8.82 -9.08
CA SER A 142 -0.85 8.20 -8.37
C SER A 142 0.24 9.23 -8.09
N TRP A 143 0.77 9.17 -6.87
CA TRP A 143 1.77 10.06 -6.34
C TRP A 143 2.93 9.29 -5.73
N PHE A 144 4.10 9.91 -5.72
CA PHE A 144 5.22 9.48 -4.91
C PHE A 144 5.41 10.46 -3.74
N LEU A 145 5.48 9.90 -2.53
CA LEU A 145 6.06 10.59 -1.39
C LEU A 145 7.57 10.43 -1.48
N GLU A 146 8.29 11.49 -1.81
CA GLU A 146 9.74 11.57 -1.65
C GLU A 146 10.09 11.87 -0.20
N ILE A 147 11.06 11.14 0.34
CA ILE A 147 11.70 11.39 1.63
C ILE A 147 13.16 11.73 1.36
N LEU A 148 13.56 12.94 1.70
CA LEU A 148 14.87 13.49 1.37
C LEU A 148 15.65 13.77 2.65
N ASP A 149 16.90 13.34 2.68
CA ASP A 149 17.92 13.82 3.63
C ASP A 149 18.74 14.86 2.89
N GLN A 150 18.53 16.15 3.22
CA GLN A 150 18.96 17.26 2.39
C GLN A 150 18.42 17.11 0.95
N ASP A 151 19.30 16.88 -0.04
CA ASP A 151 18.92 16.65 -1.44
C ASP A 151 18.97 15.16 -1.85
N GLN A 152 19.39 14.28 -0.94
CA GLN A 152 19.49 12.86 -1.20
C GLN A 152 18.13 12.17 -1.02
N LEU A 153 17.66 11.45 -2.03
CA LEU A 153 16.46 10.60 -1.91
C LEU A 153 16.80 9.37 -1.06
N VAL A 154 16.18 9.29 0.11
CA VAL A 154 16.39 8.18 1.06
C VAL A 154 15.15 7.30 1.25
N GLY A 155 14.01 7.74 0.75
CA GLY A 155 12.77 6.96 0.75
C GLY A 155 11.82 7.41 -0.35
N LEU A 156 11.03 6.45 -0.86
CA LEU A 156 10.01 6.68 -1.87
C LEU A 156 8.80 5.80 -1.53
N ALA A 157 7.62 6.42 -1.38
CA ALA A 157 6.38 5.67 -1.19
C ALA A 157 5.40 5.98 -2.31
N ALA A 158 4.91 4.93 -2.99
CA ALA A 158 3.82 5.04 -3.95
C ALA A 158 2.49 5.13 -3.20
N VAL A 159 1.69 6.15 -3.53
CA VAL A 159 0.44 6.49 -2.87
C VAL A 159 -0.59 6.86 -3.93
N ASP A 160 -1.77 6.27 -3.87
CA ASP A 160 -2.87 6.67 -4.74
C ASP A 160 -3.87 7.55 -3.96
N LYS A 161 -4.31 8.62 -4.59
CA LYS A 161 -5.35 9.50 -4.03
C LYS A 161 -6.71 9.03 -4.50
N LEU A 162 -7.55 8.65 -3.54
CA LEU A 162 -8.93 8.25 -3.69
C LEU A 162 -9.88 9.43 -3.39
N ASP A 163 -11.20 9.22 -3.53
CA ASP A 163 -12.18 10.27 -3.23
C ASP A 163 -12.20 10.64 -1.74
N GLU A 164 -12.10 9.63 -0.85
CA GLU A 164 -12.20 9.82 0.60
C GLU A 164 -10.93 9.40 1.36
N GLY A 165 -9.82 9.14 0.67
CA GLY A 165 -8.62 8.65 1.35
C GLY A 165 -7.37 8.58 0.50
N LEU A 166 -6.28 8.21 1.15
CA LEU A 166 -5.05 7.77 0.50
C LEU A 166 -4.94 6.24 0.55
N SER A 167 -4.31 5.66 -0.46
CA SER A 167 -4.00 4.23 -0.52
C SER A 167 -2.50 4.05 -0.56
N ALA A 168 -1.90 3.57 0.54
CA ALA A 168 -0.50 3.23 0.59
C ALA A 168 -0.25 1.96 -0.25
N ILE A 169 0.51 2.08 -1.34
CA ILE A 169 0.77 0.99 -2.28
C ILE A 169 2.04 0.26 -1.90
N TYR A 170 3.18 0.97 -1.94
CA TYR A 170 4.47 0.37 -1.65
C TYR A 170 5.47 1.43 -1.19
N THR A 171 6.35 1.07 -0.25
CA THR A 171 7.39 1.96 0.25
C THR A 171 8.74 1.29 0.13
N VAL A 172 9.68 1.97 -0.52
CA VAL A 172 11.09 1.60 -0.57
C VAL A 172 11.93 2.67 0.10
N PHE A 173 13.05 2.28 0.68
CA PHE A 173 13.97 3.22 1.31
C PHE A 173 15.41 2.71 1.23
N GLU A 174 16.34 3.64 1.37
CA GLU A 174 17.77 3.33 1.38
C GLU A 174 18.10 2.38 2.54
N PRO A 175 18.60 1.15 2.28
CA PRO A 175 18.83 0.15 3.32
C PRO A 175 19.71 0.61 4.46
N SER A 176 20.69 1.48 4.20
CA SER A 176 21.55 2.10 5.23
C SER A 176 20.78 2.98 6.23
N TYR A 177 19.54 3.40 5.88
CA TYR A 177 18.64 4.18 6.74
C TYR A 177 17.66 3.31 7.55
N GLU A 178 17.83 1.99 7.60
CA GLU A 178 16.95 1.09 8.36
C GLU A 178 16.75 1.54 9.80
N HIS A 179 17.80 2.04 10.44
CA HIS A 179 17.78 2.55 11.80
C HIS A 179 16.80 3.72 12.01
N ARG A 180 16.38 4.42 10.95
CA ARG A 180 15.41 5.52 11.00
C ARG A 180 13.95 5.05 10.92
N SER A 181 13.68 3.78 10.61
CA SER A 181 12.32 3.22 10.48
C SER A 181 11.46 3.95 9.44
N LEU A 182 12.04 4.21 8.26
CA LEU A 182 11.42 5.03 7.21
C LEU A 182 10.09 4.48 6.69
N GLY A 183 9.89 3.15 6.69
CA GLY A 183 8.58 2.57 6.35
C GLY A 183 7.46 2.97 7.31
N THR A 184 7.75 3.00 8.62
CA THR A 184 6.80 3.51 9.63
C THR A 184 6.62 5.02 9.49
N PHE A 185 7.70 5.75 9.29
CA PHE A 185 7.67 7.20 9.07
C PHE A 185 6.81 7.59 7.86
N ALA A 186 6.95 6.88 6.74
CA ALA A 186 6.15 7.13 5.55
C ALA A 186 4.64 6.96 5.79
N ILE A 187 4.24 5.98 6.60
CA ILE A 187 2.82 5.80 6.97
C ILE A 187 2.35 6.95 7.87
N LEU A 188 3.11 7.32 8.88
CA LEU A 188 2.78 8.42 9.79
C LEU A 188 2.64 9.74 9.00
N TRP A 189 3.56 9.99 8.08
CA TRP A 189 3.50 11.17 7.22
C TRP A 189 2.27 11.16 6.30
N GLN A 190 1.91 10.00 5.72
CA GLN A 190 0.70 9.85 4.90
C GLN A 190 -0.58 10.08 5.71
N ILE A 191 -0.62 9.72 7.00
CA ILE A 191 -1.75 10.03 7.88
C ILE A 191 -1.89 11.55 8.05
N GLU A 192 -0.79 12.25 8.34
CA GLU A 192 -0.78 13.71 8.46
C GLU A 192 -1.19 14.39 7.15
N GLU A 193 -0.68 13.90 6.01
CA GLU A 193 -1.04 14.43 4.69
C GLU A 193 -2.52 14.17 4.34
N ALA A 194 -3.05 12.98 4.64
CA ALA A 194 -4.47 12.69 4.45
C ALA A 194 -5.34 13.65 5.27
N ASN A 195 -4.95 13.93 6.52
CA ASN A 195 -5.63 14.90 7.37
C ASN A 195 -5.55 16.33 6.81
N ARG A 196 -4.36 16.75 6.32
CA ARG A 196 -4.16 18.05 5.67
C ARG A 196 -5.01 18.23 4.41
N LEU A 197 -5.26 17.12 3.69
CA LEU A 197 -6.10 17.08 2.49
C LEU A 197 -7.58 16.88 2.78
N GLU A 198 -7.98 16.87 4.05
CA GLU A 198 -9.35 16.62 4.52
C GLU A 198 -9.91 15.26 4.05
N LEU A 199 -9.04 14.27 3.93
CA LEU A 199 -9.39 12.90 3.56
C LEU A 199 -9.62 12.06 4.82
N SER A 200 -10.66 11.23 4.80
CA SER A 200 -11.08 10.47 5.98
C SER A 200 -10.21 9.26 6.28
N TYR A 201 -9.59 8.64 5.25
CA TYR A 201 -8.98 7.32 5.41
C TYR A 201 -7.57 7.21 4.85
N LEU A 202 -6.76 6.34 5.48
CA LEU A 202 -5.55 5.77 4.89
C LEU A 202 -5.70 4.26 4.79
N TYR A 203 -5.75 3.73 3.58
CA TYR A 203 -5.83 2.30 3.30
C TYR A 203 -4.44 1.68 3.29
N LEU A 204 -4.21 0.64 4.12
CA LEU A 204 -2.90 -0.02 4.28
C LEU A 204 -2.79 -1.38 3.54
N GLY A 205 -3.83 -1.77 2.79
CA GLY A 205 -3.88 -3.06 2.11
C GLY A 205 -4.28 -4.20 3.03
N TYR A 206 -3.77 -5.41 2.77
CA TYR A 206 -4.14 -6.59 3.56
C TYR A 206 -3.29 -6.74 4.81
N TRP A 207 -3.92 -7.05 5.92
CA TRP A 207 -3.31 -7.61 7.10
C TRP A 207 -3.53 -9.12 7.12
N ILE A 208 -2.49 -9.87 7.50
CA ILE A 208 -2.51 -11.33 7.58
C ILE A 208 -1.81 -11.71 8.88
N ALA A 209 -2.55 -12.25 9.83
CA ALA A 209 -2.05 -12.55 11.18
C ALA A 209 -0.83 -13.50 11.17
N GLU A 210 -0.87 -14.51 10.30
CA GLU A 210 0.18 -15.53 10.16
C GLU A 210 1.40 -15.03 9.36
N CYS A 211 1.32 -13.83 8.73
CA CYS A 211 2.40 -13.26 7.94
C CYS A 211 3.13 -12.17 8.70
N ARG A 212 4.35 -12.46 9.19
CA ARG A 212 5.18 -11.51 9.95
C ARG A 212 5.42 -10.20 9.21
N LYS A 213 5.58 -10.25 7.88
CA LYS A 213 5.80 -9.06 7.01
C LYS A 213 4.56 -8.13 6.98
N MET A 214 3.37 -8.58 7.44
CA MET A 214 2.12 -7.81 7.42
C MET A 214 1.68 -7.31 8.81
N ASN A 215 2.26 -7.85 9.90
CA ASN A 215 1.81 -7.58 11.27
C ASN A 215 2.03 -6.14 11.75
N TYR A 216 2.95 -5.40 11.13
CA TYR A 216 3.23 -4.02 11.53
C TYR A 216 2.00 -3.09 11.42
N LYS A 217 1.01 -3.44 10.58
CA LYS A 217 -0.17 -2.62 10.32
C LYS A 217 -1.05 -2.43 11.56
N THR A 218 -1.13 -3.44 12.41
CA THR A 218 -1.90 -3.37 13.67
C THR A 218 -1.29 -2.46 14.73
N ARG A 219 -0.08 -1.93 14.52
CA ARG A 219 0.53 -0.91 15.40
C ARG A 219 -0.08 0.47 15.20
N PHE A 220 -0.80 0.70 14.11
CA PHE A 220 -1.48 1.96 13.84
C PHE A 220 -2.92 1.84 14.34
N GLN A 221 -3.25 2.53 15.44
CA GLN A 221 -4.55 2.40 16.11
C GLN A 221 -5.25 3.76 16.21
N PRO A 222 -6.60 3.77 16.13
CA PRO A 222 -7.47 2.61 15.86
C PRO A 222 -7.41 2.18 14.40
N ILE A 223 -7.31 0.88 14.14
CA ILE A 223 -7.32 0.30 12.80
C ILE A 223 -8.66 -0.37 12.53
N GLU A 224 -9.23 -0.15 11.35
CA GLU A 224 -10.44 -0.82 10.89
C GLU A 224 -10.08 -1.98 9.95
N ALA A 225 -10.83 -3.06 10.07
CA ALA A 225 -10.79 -4.24 9.20
C ALA A 225 -12.09 -4.40 8.44
N LEU A 226 -12.02 -4.77 7.17
CA LEU A 226 -13.20 -5.13 6.38
C LEU A 226 -13.54 -6.59 6.63
N ARG A 227 -14.65 -6.82 7.33
CA ARG A 227 -15.19 -8.16 7.63
C ARG A 227 -16.67 -8.19 7.28
N ASP A 228 -17.10 -9.23 6.60
CA ASP A 228 -18.49 -9.43 6.19
C ASP A 228 -19.12 -8.21 5.49
N GLY A 229 -18.30 -7.53 4.67
CA GLY A 229 -18.69 -6.35 3.90
C GLY A 229 -18.75 -5.04 4.70
N HIS A 230 -18.37 -5.04 5.98
CA HIS A 230 -18.40 -3.88 6.85
C HIS A 230 -17.04 -3.55 7.43
N TRP A 231 -16.69 -2.25 7.48
CA TRP A 231 -15.51 -1.75 8.17
C TRP A 231 -15.78 -1.68 9.67
N GLN A 232 -14.95 -2.33 10.46
CA GLN A 232 -15.08 -2.44 11.91
C GLN A 232 -13.73 -2.22 12.57
N VAL A 233 -13.71 -1.49 13.67
CA VAL A 233 -12.49 -1.33 14.47
C VAL A 233 -12.05 -2.70 14.96
N MET A 234 -10.76 -2.99 14.81
CA MET A 234 -10.17 -4.23 15.32
C MET A 234 -9.90 -4.11 16.81
N ASP A 235 -10.37 -5.09 17.57
CA ASP A 235 -10.03 -5.22 18.98
C ASP A 235 -8.50 -5.39 19.13
N GLN A 236 -7.94 -4.71 20.13
CA GLN A 236 -6.55 -4.91 20.52
C GLN A 236 -6.42 -6.27 21.21
N HIS A 237 -5.70 -7.18 20.62
CA HIS A 237 -5.29 -8.45 21.27
C HIS A 237 -3.87 -8.32 21.81
#